data_50feee6161266391df9a32dcc2e081c9
#
_entry.id   50feee6161266391df9a32dcc2e081c9
#
_cell.length_a   1.000
_cell.length_b   1.000
_cell.length_c   1.000
_cell.angle_alpha   90.00
_cell.angle_beta   90.00
_cell.angle_gamma   90.00
#
_symmetry.space_group_name_H-M   'P 1'
#
loop_
_entity.id
_entity.type
_entity.pdbx_description
1 polymer ?
#
loop_
_entity_poly.entity_id
_entity_poly.type
_entity_poly.pdbx_seq_one_letter_code
_entity_poly.pdbx_strand_id
1 'polypeptide(L)'
;MERKLIADMHCPYCAGTYKVINECQGDEKSVRYGLLECRCFQFPIVDGVLLLSLSKGYGGAEEVLQPYVPLQVAAIQHLQKNDVPGLLAWIRRHIPMAADLIERKTGPYLPFYARMEHELAIASLEFLAESKKHEVVGEKRSLFALRLWSRKLNLRKTNLGNLLNTYFMSRFFSPRVNTLAVQLGHLPLDGRILSLCCGQGVFENLLNADGRNKSLVCVDGQFLNLLITRNYIAPHGSYICHDVQFPLPFNDGAFDGVFSSTCLPEIPAQRTFAREAIRVTNESGWTFFDSVWGTANKVKRINPVRYYRFCQNFFPNISDYVAFFESCVTPGREVAIDVPAPSEQYYDQPRWVSGEARLPEIAKDNDPQISTLITNPKHFKGFTKPSRPWLSADHLAVSPVFDNAREAGGIRLTRRAHFDKYTVEFAAKVFPGFPKTVLLDTTKASDAAWLKQQFDAGLLAILPKQFDDATQRLR
;
A
#
# COMPACT_ATOMS: atom_id res chain seq x y z
N MET A 1 11.33 -15.82 -2.49
CA MET A 1 11.47 -15.25 -3.85
C MET A 1 11.41 -16.37 -4.86
N GLU A 2 10.43 -16.34 -5.77
CA GLU A 2 10.23 -17.42 -6.75
C GLU A 2 11.36 -17.45 -7.80
N ARG A 3 11.89 -18.65 -8.09
CA ARG A 3 12.98 -18.82 -9.08
C ARG A 3 12.53 -18.44 -10.49
N LYS A 4 11.26 -18.74 -10.84
CA LYS A 4 10.70 -18.36 -12.13
C LYS A 4 10.71 -16.84 -12.31
N LEU A 5 10.34 -16.09 -11.26
CA LEU A 5 10.37 -14.63 -11.29
C LEU A 5 11.81 -14.11 -11.44
N ILE A 6 12.78 -14.70 -10.73
CA ILE A 6 14.21 -14.33 -10.86
C ILE A 6 14.69 -14.48 -12.31
N ALA A 7 14.29 -15.57 -12.98
CA ALA A 7 14.67 -15.82 -14.37
C ALA A 7 14.05 -14.80 -15.37
N ASP A 8 12.89 -14.24 -15.03
CA ASP A 8 12.19 -13.23 -15.83
C ASP A 8 12.65 -11.78 -15.54
N MET A 9 13.60 -11.62 -14.61
CA MET A 9 14.07 -10.30 -14.15
C MET A 9 15.43 -9.93 -14.74
N HIS A 10 15.69 -8.63 -14.80
CA HIS A 10 17.00 -8.06 -15.10
C HIS A 10 17.36 -6.98 -14.08
N CYS A 11 18.63 -6.70 -13.96
CA CYS A 11 19.13 -5.70 -13.03
C CYS A 11 18.69 -4.29 -13.47
N PRO A 12 18.03 -3.49 -12.61
CA PRO A 12 17.60 -2.15 -12.95
C PRO A 12 18.75 -1.17 -13.17
N TYR A 13 19.98 -1.53 -12.76
CA TYR A 13 21.16 -0.67 -12.84
C TYR A 13 22.09 -0.97 -14.02
N CYS A 14 22.17 -2.25 -14.43
CA CYS A 14 23.08 -2.65 -15.52
C CYS A 14 22.41 -3.50 -16.61
N ALA A 15 21.08 -3.69 -16.53
CA ALA A 15 20.28 -4.53 -17.42
C ALA A 15 20.78 -5.99 -17.58
N GLY A 16 21.71 -6.43 -16.73
CA GLY A 16 22.22 -7.81 -16.74
C GLY A 16 21.22 -8.79 -16.09
N THR A 17 21.27 -10.03 -16.50
CA THR A 17 20.52 -11.12 -15.88
C THR A 17 21.07 -11.44 -14.48
N TYR A 18 20.24 -12.07 -13.66
CA TYR A 18 20.61 -12.50 -12.33
C TYR A 18 21.05 -13.96 -12.31
N LYS A 19 22.04 -14.22 -11.46
CA LYS A 19 22.45 -15.57 -11.06
C LYS A 19 22.27 -15.72 -9.55
N VAL A 20 21.62 -16.78 -9.12
CA VAL A 20 21.56 -17.14 -7.70
C VAL A 20 22.91 -17.67 -7.27
N ILE A 21 23.49 -17.04 -6.26
CA ILE A 21 24.76 -17.45 -5.63
C ILE A 21 24.57 -17.53 -4.12
N ASN A 22 25.40 -18.32 -3.43
CA ASN A 22 25.37 -18.46 -1.98
C ASN A 22 23.94 -18.67 -1.44
N GLU A 23 23.22 -19.61 -2.03
CA GLU A 23 21.90 -19.99 -1.54
C GLU A 23 22.03 -20.69 -0.19
N CYS A 24 21.61 -20.00 0.88
CA CYS A 24 21.70 -20.53 2.22
C CYS A 24 20.46 -21.33 2.61
N GLN A 25 19.29 -20.94 2.11
CA GLN A 25 18.01 -21.62 2.35
C GLN A 25 17.06 -21.39 1.19
N GLY A 26 16.36 -22.43 0.79
CA GLY A 26 15.34 -22.38 -0.27
C GLY A 26 14.83 -23.78 -0.59
N ASP A 27 14.06 -23.88 -1.66
CA ASP A 27 13.57 -25.12 -2.24
C ASP A 27 13.63 -25.06 -3.79
N GLU A 28 13.10 -26.07 -4.48
CA GLU A 28 13.07 -26.12 -5.93
C GLU A 28 12.32 -24.95 -6.59
N LYS A 29 11.37 -24.33 -5.86
CA LYS A 29 10.51 -23.27 -6.38
C LYS A 29 10.96 -21.88 -5.95
N SER A 30 11.63 -21.76 -4.79
CA SER A 30 11.89 -20.47 -4.19
C SER A 30 13.23 -20.40 -3.44
N VAL A 31 13.83 -19.20 -3.41
CA VAL A 31 14.97 -18.85 -2.56
C VAL A 31 14.45 -18.08 -1.36
N ARG A 32 14.76 -18.55 -0.16
CA ARG A 32 14.40 -17.88 1.09
C ARG A 32 15.52 -16.97 1.59
N TYR A 33 16.75 -17.47 1.62
CA TYR A 33 17.96 -16.70 1.95
C TYR A 33 19.05 -17.01 0.92
N GLY A 34 19.62 -15.99 0.33
CA GLY A 34 20.67 -16.12 -0.66
C GLY A 34 21.03 -14.78 -1.30
N LEU A 35 21.88 -14.82 -2.29
CA LEU A 35 22.31 -13.65 -3.05
C LEU A 35 21.95 -13.81 -4.53
N LEU A 36 21.44 -12.74 -5.14
CA LEU A 36 21.39 -12.57 -6.58
C LEU A 36 22.59 -11.75 -7.03
N GLU A 37 23.37 -12.27 -7.94
CA GLU A 37 24.49 -11.59 -8.56
C GLU A 37 24.15 -11.18 -9.98
N CYS A 38 24.52 -9.96 -10.33
CA CYS A 38 24.59 -9.46 -11.69
C CYS A 38 25.97 -8.87 -11.96
N ARG A 39 26.20 -8.31 -13.15
CA ARG A 39 27.51 -7.73 -13.50
C ARG A 39 27.94 -6.57 -12.62
N CYS A 40 27.02 -5.87 -11.95
CA CYS A 40 27.34 -4.65 -11.20
C CYS A 40 27.30 -4.81 -9.69
N PHE A 41 26.51 -5.74 -9.15
CA PHE A 41 26.30 -5.83 -7.70
C PHE A 41 25.74 -7.19 -7.27
N GLN A 42 25.76 -7.44 -5.95
CA GLN A 42 25.09 -8.57 -5.30
C GLN A 42 23.92 -8.06 -4.46
N PHE A 43 22.74 -8.64 -4.68
CA PHE A 43 21.50 -8.26 -4.02
C PHE A 43 21.03 -9.38 -3.10
N PRO A 44 20.83 -9.10 -1.80
CA PRO A 44 20.42 -10.15 -0.87
C PRO A 44 18.93 -10.45 -0.96
N ILE A 45 18.60 -11.72 -0.79
CA ILE A 45 17.26 -12.22 -0.51
C ILE A 45 17.20 -12.52 0.99
N VAL A 46 16.32 -11.86 1.70
CA VAL A 46 16.11 -12.02 3.14
C VAL A 46 14.68 -12.46 3.40
N ASP A 47 14.51 -13.66 3.91
CA ASP A 47 13.20 -14.31 4.12
C ASP A 47 12.29 -14.25 2.88
N GLY A 48 12.85 -14.48 1.69
CA GLY A 48 12.14 -14.47 0.41
C GLY A 48 11.82 -13.07 -0.14
N VAL A 49 12.23 -11.99 0.52
CA VAL A 49 12.14 -10.62 0.01
C VAL A 49 13.48 -10.24 -0.62
N LEU A 50 13.45 -9.85 -1.89
CA LEU A 50 14.64 -9.39 -2.62
C LEU A 50 14.89 -7.91 -2.33
N LEU A 51 16.08 -7.56 -1.88
CA LEU A 51 16.49 -6.17 -1.60
C LEU A 51 17.28 -5.61 -2.77
N LEU A 52 16.61 -4.93 -3.70
CA LEU A 52 17.23 -4.31 -4.88
C LEU A 52 17.62 -2.85 -4.69
N SER A 53 16.95 -2.13 -3.76
CA SER A 53 17.20 -0.70 -3.61
C SER A 53 18.60 -0.43 -3.08
N LEU A 54 19.37 0.41 -3.79
CA LEU A 54 20.65 0.94 -3.36
C LEU A 54 20.52 2.33 -2.72
N SER A 55 19.33 2.90 -2.71
CA SER A 55 19.05 4.22 -2.15
C SER A 55 18.41 4.12 -0.77
N LYS A 56 18.57 5.16 0.04
CA LYS A 56 17.68 5.42 1.17
C LYS A 56 16.36 5.85 0.57
N GLY A 57 15.33 5.03 0.67
CA GLY A 57 14.00 5.38 0.17
C GLY A 57 13.58 6.80 0.59
N TYR A 58 12.92 7.51 -0.28
CA TYR A 58 12.32 8.82 0.03
C TYR A 58 11.21 8.60 1.05
N GLY A 59 11.46 8.93 2.30
CA GLY A 59 10.42 8.79 3.27
C GLY A 59 10.66 9.60 4.53
N GLY A 60 9.70 10.34 4.95
CA GLY A 60 9.68 11.18 6.14
C GLY A 60 10.04 10.45 7.45
N ALA A 61 9.10 10.25 8.36
CA ALA A 61 9.32 9.57 9.64
C ALA A 61 9.89 8.15 9.52
N GLU A 62 9.76 7.53 8.37
CA GLU A 62 10.11 6.14 8.10
C GLU A 62 11.59 5.92 7.79
N GLU A 63 12.35 6.95 7.41
CA GLU A 63 13.81 6.87 7.25
C GLU A 63 14.54 6.40 8.54
N VAL A 64 13.93 6.64 9.70
CA VAL A 64 14.50 6.26 11.00
C VAL A 64 14.25 4.78 11.29
N LEU A 65 13.24 4.19 10.68
CA LEU A 65 12.79 2.83 10.99
C LEU A 65 13.44 1.75 10.12
N GLN A 66 14.12 2.16 9.04
CA GLN A 66 14.65 1.19 8.08
C GLN A 66 16.07 1.54 7.62
N PRO A 67 17.08 0.96 8.25
CA PRO A 67 18.45 1.08 7.80
C PRO A 67 18.68 0.20 6.55
N TYR A 68 18.16 0.60 5.36
CA TYR A 68 18.30 -0.20 4.14
C TYR A 68 19.73 -0.51 3.78
N VAL A 69 20.56 0.52 3.70
CA VAL A 69 21.99 0.33 3.35
C VAL A 69 22.69 -0.53 4.39
N PRO A 70 22.58 -0.26 5.70
CA PRO A 70 23.11 -1.17 6.71
C PRO A 70 22.54 -2.58 6.65
N LEU A 71 21.23 -2.74 6.38
CA LEU A 71 20.62 -4.08 6.24
C LEU A 71 21.19 -4.83 5.03
N GLN A 72 21.32 -4.19 3.87
CA GLN A 72 21.90 -4.81 2.68
C GLN A 72 23.34 -5.24 2.90
N VAL A 73 24.16 -4.36 3.48
CA VAL A 73 25.57 -4.66 3.79
C VAL A 73 25.67 -5.85 4.75
N ALA A 74 24.93 -5.82 5.84
CA ALA A 74 24.91 -6.91 6.81
C ALA A 74 24.41 -8.22 6.17
N ALA A 75 23.32 -8.16 5.38
CA ALA A 75 22.78 -9.33 4.70
C ALA A 75 23.79 -9.94 3.73
N ILE A 76 24.46 -9.13 2.90
CA ILE A 76 25.50 -9.62 1.98
C ILE A 76 26.63 -10.30 2.77
N GLN A 77 27.16 -9.63 3.81
CA GLN A 77 28.28 -10.15 4.61
C GLN A 77 27.97 -11.48 5.29
N HIS A 78 26.78 -11.64 5.86
CA HIS A 78 26.36 -12.88 6.53
C HIS A 78 26.03 -13.98 5.50
N LEU A 79 25.31 -13.65 4.42
CA LEU A 79 24.92 -14.63 3.40
C LEU A 79 26.12 -15.15 2.60
N GLN A 80 27.15 -14.33 2.34
CA GLN A 80 28.42 -14.79 1.75
C GLN A 80 29.12 -15.86 2.62
N LYS A 81 28.90 -15.82 3.93
CA LYS A 81 29.46 -16.77 4.90
C LYS A 81 28.49 -17.93 5.23
N ASN A 82 27.34 -17.99 4.56
CA ASN A 82 26.26 -18.93 4.89
C ASN A 82 25.77 -18.81 6.35
N ASP A 83 25.83 -17.59 6.92
CA ASP A 83 25.52 -17.31 8.33
C ASP A 83 24.13 -16.65 8.46
N VAL A 84 23.08 -17.40 8.18
CA VAL A 84 21.69 -16.95 8.37
C VAL A 84 21.39 -16.64 9.86
N PRO A 85 21.85 -17.44 10.86
CA PRO A 85 21.64 -17.09 12.28
C PRO A 85 22.24 -15.74 12.66
N GLY A 86 23.46 -15.43 12.21
CA GLY A 86 24.10 -14.13 12.46
C GLY A 86 23.34 -12.97 11.81
N LEU A 87 22.84 -13.16 10.59
CA LEU A 87 21.96 -12.17 9.96
C LEU A 87 20.69 -11.93 10.77
N LEU A 88 20.02 -12.97 11.24
CA LEU A 88 18.82 -12.84 12.08
C LEU A 88 19.12 -12.17 13.41
N ALA A 89 20.25 -12.47 14.02
CA ALA A 89 20.71 -11.78 15.24
C ALA A 89 20.96 -10.28 14.98
N TRP A 90 21.58 -9.95 13.85
CA TRP A 90 21.77 -8.56 13.43
C TRP A 90 20.42 -7.85 13.21
N ILE A 91 19.48 -8.45 12.49
CA ILE A 91 18.14 -7.89 12.25
C ILE A 91 17.41 -7.71 13.59
N ARG A 92 17.48 -8.69 14.50
CA ARG A 92 16.87 -8.58 15.82
C ARG A 92 17.41 -7.42 16.64
N ARG A 93 18.69 -7.14 16.53
CA ARG A 93 19.32 -6.02 17.23
C ARG A 93 18.94 -4.65 16.66
N HIS A 94 18.78 -4.53 15.34
CA HIS A 94 18.65 -3.25 14.65
C HIS A 94 17.23 -2.99 14.14
N ILE A 95 16.45 -4.03 13.85
CA ILE A 95 15.07 -3.98 13.37
C ILE A 95 14.25 -5.08 14.06
N PRO A 96 13.99 -4.99 15.38
CA PRO A 96 13.35 -6.05 16.15
C PRO A 96 12.03 -6.55 15.56
N MET A 97 11.19 -5.63 15.09
CA MET A 97 9.92 -5.96 14.45
C MET A 97 10.07 -6.80 13.17
N ALA A 98 11.10 -6.54 12.36
CA ALA A 98 11.39 -7.37 11.21
C ALA A 98 11.80 -8.77 11.61
N ALA A 99 12.61 -8.91 12.68
CA ALA A 99 12.99 -10.21 13.22
C ALA A 99 11.77 -11.01 13.69
N ASP A 100 10.85 -10.39 14.41
CA ASP A 100 9.63 -11.04 14.89
C ASP A 100 8.73 -11.50 13.74
N LEU A 101 8.61 -10.71 12.68
CA LEU A 101 7.87 -11.07 11.47
C LEU A 101 8.53 -12.26 10.75
N ILE A 102 9.84 -12.23 10.58
CA ILE A 102 10.62 -13.29 9.91
C ILE A 102 10.53 -14.61 10.70
N GLU A 103 10.66 -14.54 12.00
CA GLU A 103 10.58 -15.71 12.88
C GLU A 103 9.15 -16.17 13.17
N ARG A 104 8.15 -15.44 12.63
CA ARG A 104 6.72 -15.72 12.84
C ARG A 104 6.33 -15.81 14.32
N LYS A 105 7.01 -15.06 15.17
CA LYS A 105 6.69 -14.92 16.61
C LYS A 105 5.57 -13.93 16.86
N THR A 106 5.05 -13.35 15.80
CA THR A 106 3.92 -12.44 15.83
C THR A 106 2.63 -13.23 15.91
N GLY A 107 1.82 -12.88 16.88
CA GLY A 107 0.44 -13.35 16.98
C GLY A 107 -0.46 -12.71 15.93
N PRO A 108 -1.77 -12.62 16.17
CA PRO A 108 -2.71 -11.90 15.32
C PRO A 108 -2.26 -10.48 15.00
N TYR A 109 -2.69 -9.97 13.83
CA TYR A 109 -2.22 -8.68 13.32
C TYR A 109 -2.45 -7.51 14.29
N LEU A 110 -3.62 -7.43 14.91
CA LEU A 110 -3.96 -6.30 15.78
C LEU A 110 -3.05 -6.18 17.01
N PRO A 111 -2.78 -7.26 17.80
CA PRO A 111 -1.79 -7.22 18.89
C PRO A 111 -0.37 -6.93 18.42
N PHE A 112 0.04 -7.47 17.26
CA PHE A 112 1.32 -7.15 16.64
C PHE A 112 1.42 -5.66 16.33
N TYR A 113 0.38 -5.11 15.75
CA TYR A 113 0.29 -3.72 15.37
C TYR A 113 0.38 -2.80 16.60
N ALA A 114 -0.35 -3.09 17.67
CA ALA A 114 -0.29 -2.34 18.93
C ALA A 114 1.12 -2.36 19.56
N ARG A 115 1.83 -3.50 19.49
CA ARG A 115 3.22 -3.59 19.94
C ARG A 115 4.16 -2.76 19.07
N MET A 116 4.00 -2.83 17.75
CA MET A 116 4.75 -2.02 16.79
C MET A 116 4.60 -0.52 17.09
N GLU A 117 3.39 -0.06 17.39
CA GLU A 117 3.12 1.32 17.78
C GLU A 117 3.89 1.72 19.02
N HIS A 118 3.90 0.86 20.03
CA HIS A 118 4.60 1.11 21.28
C HIS A 118 6.12 1.22 21.07
N GLU A 119 6.72 0.30 20.33
CA GLU A 119 8.16 0.30 20.02
C GLU A 119 8.56 1.55 19.20
N LEU A 120 7.73 1.98 18.26
CA LEU A 120 7.95 3.19 17.50
C LEU A 120 7.84 4.45 18.37
N ALA A 121 6.93 4.45 19.34
CA ALA A 121 6.83 5.53 20.30
C ALA A 121 8.10 5.65 21.14
N ILE A 122 8.62 4.53 21.65
CA ILE A 122 9.88 4.48 22.41
C ILE A 122 11.05 4.97 21.56
N ALA A 123 11.25 4.39 20.36
CA ALA A 123 12.34 4.77 19.46
C ALA A 123 12.32 6.26 19.09
N SER A 124 11.13 6.84 18.97
CA SER A 124 10.98 8.27 18.70
C SER A 124 11.28 9.15 19.91
N LEU A 125 10.96 8.69 21.11
CA LEU A 125 11.33 9.36 22.36
C LEU A 125 12.84 9.33 22.61
N GLU A 126 13.48 8.20 22.35
CA GLU A 126 14.93 8.03 22.42
C GLU A 126 15.63 8.93 21.41
N PHE A 127 15.17 8.97 20.16
CA PHE A 127 15.69 9.89 19.16
C PHE A 127 15.53 11.36 19.56
N LEU A 128 14.41 11.72 20.19
CA LEU A 128 14.19 13.07 20.72
C LEU A 128 15.13 13.39 21.88
N ALA A 129 15.40 12.42 22.74
CA ALA A 129 16.33 12.57 23.85
C ALA A 129 17.78 12.72 23.35
N GLU A 130 18.19 11.91 22.37
CA GLU A 130 19.51 11.96 21.75
C GLU A 130 19.74 13.28 21.02
N SER A 131 18.74 13.75 20.31
CA SER A 131 18.80 15.01 19.55
C SER A 131 18.91 16.26 20.42
N LYS A 132 18.47 16.19 21.69
CA LYS A 132 18.66 17.27 22.67
C LYS A 132 20.07 17.33 23.22
N LYS A 133 20.81 16.22 23.19
CA LYS A 133 22.20 16.15 23.67
C LYS A 133 23.20 16.71 22.66
N HIS A 134 22.84 16.74 21.37
CA HIS A 134 23.70 17.26 20.32
C HIS A 134 23.21 18.63 19.88
N GLU A 135 23.93 19.71 20.22
CA GLU A 135 23.73 21.03 19.64
C GLU A 135 24.05 20.99 18.15
N VAL A 136 23.02 20.84 17.34
CA VAL A 136 23.17 20.85 15.88
C VAL A 136 23.11 22.27 15.38
N VAL A 137 24.22 22.78 14.81
CA VAL A 137 24.38 24.17 14.35
C VAL A 137 24.16 24.28 12.84
N GLY A 138 23.57 25.41 12.38
CA GLY A 138 23.44 25.78 10.97
C GLY A 138 22.30 25.12 10.19
N GLU A 139 22.50 24.91 8.90
CA GLU A 139 21.52 24.38 7.95
C GLU A 139 20.99 22.98 8.35
N LYS A 140 21.85 22.17 8.97
CA LYS A 140 21.49 20.90 9.59
C LYS A 140 20.51 21.09 10.75
N ARG A 141 20.56 22.22 11.45
CA ARG A 141 19.66 22.58 12.55
C ARG A 141 18.25 22.87 12.03
N SER A 142 18.11 23.58 10.92
CA SER A 142 16.78 23.87 10.33
C SER A 142 16.14 22.62 9.75
N LEU A 143 16.90 21.75 9.10
CA LEU A 143 16.45 20.46 8.59
C LEU A 143 16.04 19.51 9.72
N PHE A 144 16.83 19.49 10.78
CA PHE A 144 16.58 18.72 11.98
C PHE A 144 15.41 19.27 12.78
N ALA A 145 15.34 20.58 13.00
CA ALA A 145 14.24 21.27 13.67
C ALA A 145 12.91 21.10 12.92
N LEU A 146 12.92 21.10 11.58
CA LEU A 146 11.75 20.85 10.76
C LEU A 146 11.27 19.39 10.86
N ARG A 147 12.21 18.43 10.88
CA ARG A 147 11.93 17.02 11.14
C ARG A 147 11.36 16.82 12.55
N LEU A 148 11.94 17.48 13.53
CA LEU A 148 11.48 17.45 14.92
C LEU A 148 10.13 18.14 15.10
N TRP A 149 9.91 19.25 14.41
CA TRP A 149 8.68 20.03 14.51
C TRP A 149 7.51 19.33 13.82
N SER A 150 7.73 18.72 12.68
CA SER A 150 6.72 17.88 12.02
C SER A 150 6.33 16.68 12.91
N ARG A 151 7.30 16.14 13.65
CA ARG A 151 7.08 15.07 14.64
C ARG A 151 6.45 15.59 15.93
N LYS A 152 6.87 16.76 16.47
CA LYS A 152 6.25 17.38 17.65
C LYS A 152 4.78 17.75 17.44
N LEU A 153 4.39 18.17 16.25
CA LEU A 153 2.99 18.44 15.92
C LEU A 153 2.16 17.15 15.89
N ASN A 154 2.74 16.07 15.39
CA ASN A 154 2.12 14.76 15.41
C ASN A 154 2.15 14.14 16.82
N LEU A 155 3.24 14.29 17.57
CA LEU A 155 3.39 13.82 18.95
C LEU A 155 2.52 14.58 19.97
N ARG A 156 2.24 15.88 19.76
CA ARG A 156 1.38 16.65 20.65
C ARG A 156 -0.11 16.52 20.39
N LYS A 157 -0.51 16.19 19.18
CA LYS A 157 -1.93 16.03 18.82
C LYS A 157 -2.41 14.60 18.81
N THR A 158 -1.50 13.65 18.71
CA THR A 158 -1.79 12.22 18.66
C THR A 158 -0.71 11.48 19.40
N ASN A 159 -1.07 10.52 20.23
CA ASN A 159 -0.13 9.47 20.61
C ASN A 159 0.49 8.93 19.32
N LEU A 160 1.79 8.62 19.31
CA LEU A 160 2.49 8.09 18.13
C LEU A 160 1.82 6.81 17.62
N GLY A 161 1.18 6.07 18.52
CA GLY A 161 0.25 5.00 18.23
C GLY A 161 -0.83 5.37 17.24
N ASN A 162 -1.34 6.60 17.27
CA ASN A 162 -2.32 7.03 16.31
C ASN A 162 -1.76 7.23 14.91
N LEU A 163 -0.47 7.45 14.69
CA LEU A 163 0.03 7.71 13.33
C LEU A 163 0.02 6.44 12.47
N LEU A 164 0.49 5.32 13.00
CA LEU A 164 0.47 4.05 12.28
C LEU A 164 -0.92 3.42 12.28
N ASN A 165 -1.64 3.54 13.39
CA ASN A 165 -3.04 3.15 13.47
C ASN A 165 -3.86 3.97 12.47
N THR A 166 -3.68 5.26 12.44
CA THR A 166 -4.30 6.15 11.44
C THR A 166 -3.91 5.74 10.03
N TYR A 167 -2.66 5.39 9.77
CA TYR A 167 -2.23 4.97 8.44
C TYR A 167 -2.89 3.64 8.05
N PHE A 168 -2.79 2.61 8.88
CA PHE A 168 -3.45 1.33 8.63
C PHE A 168 -4.96 1.49 8.53
N MET A 169 -5.56 2.16 9.52
CA MET A 169 -7.01 2.34 9.59
C MET A 169 -7.53 3.20 8.43
N SER A 170 -6.85 4.28 8.08
CA SER A 170 -7.23 5.11 6.93
C SER A 170 -7.11 4.36 5.60
N ARG A 171 -6.26 3.35 5.52
CA ARG A 171 -6.08 2.54 4.31
C ARG A 171 -7.12 1.43 4.22
N PHE A 172 -7.29 0.61 5.27
CA PHE A 172 -8.19 -0.54 5.23
C PHE A 172 -9.67 -0.21 5.49
N PHE A 173 -9.95 0.91 6.19
CA PHE A 173 -11.31 1.31 6.55
C PHE A 173 -11.76 2.62 5.92
N SER A 174 -10.98 3.13 5.00
CA SER A 174 -11.39 4.26 4.19
C SER A 174 -12.53 3.85 3.27
N PRO A 175 -13.55 4.70 3.08
CA PRO A 175 -14.54 4.53 2.02
C PRO A 175 -13.95 4.31 0.63
N ARG A 176 -12.71 4.75 0.42
CA ARG A 176 -11.95 4.52 -0.81
C ARG A 176 -11.67 3.04 -1.08
N VAL A 177 -11.54 2.23 -0.03
CA VAL A 177 -11.40 0.76 -0.20
C VAL A 177 -12.65 0.18 -0.83
N ASN A 178 -13.84 0.69 -0.45
CA ASN A 178 -15.09 0.28 -1.04
C ASN A 178 -15.14 0.63 -2.53
N THR A 179 -14.77 1.86 -2.88
CA THR A 179 -14.64 2.32 -4.26
C THR A 179 -13.64 1.47 -5.04
N LEU A 180 -12.46 1.26 -4.48
CA LEU A 180 -11.42 0.44 -5.08
C LEU A 180 -11.88 -1.00 -5.30
N ALA A 181 -12.56 -1.60 -4.33
CA ALA A 181 -13.11 -2.94 -4.46
C ALA A 181 -14.11 -3.07 -5.62
N VAL A 182 -14.94 -2.04 -5.83
CA VAL A 182 -15.86 -1.98 -6.97
C VAL A 182 -15.10 -1.85 -8.29
N GLN A 183 -14.14 -0.93 -8.38
CA GLN A 183 -13.33 -0.72 -9.58
C GLN A 183 -12.58 -1.99 -9.98
N LEU A 184 -11.94 -2.67 -9.00
CA LEU A 184 -11.25 -3.93 -9.22
C LEU A 184 -12.18 -5.05 -9.66
N GLY A 185 -13.42 -5.06 -9.19
CA GLY A 185 -14.43 -6.04 -9.62
C GLY A 185 -14.69 -6.03 -11.13
N HIS A 186 -14.35 -4.95 -11.82
CA HIS A 186 -14.49 -4.81 -13.28
C HIS A 186 -13.20 -5.13 -14.06
N LEU A 187 -12.06 -5.34 -13.39
CA LEU A 187 -10.79 -5.66 -14.05
C LEU A 187 -10.57 -7.17 -14.19
N PRO A 188 -9.86 -7.62 -15.23
CA PRO A 188 -9.37 -9.00 -15.30
C PRO A 188 -8.24 -9.17 -14.27
N LEU A 189 -8.50 -9.94 -13.21
CA LEU A 189 -7.58 -10.15 -12.08
C LEU A 189 -6.95 -11.54 -12.05
N ASP A 190 -7.22 -12.38 -13.02
CA ASP A 190 -6.76 -13.78 -13.10
C ASP A 190 -5.35 -13.95 -13.66
N GLY A 191 -4.76 -12.88 -14.22
CA GLY A 191 -3.41 -12.84 -14.77
C GLY A 191 -2.32 -12.59 -13.73
N ARG A 192 -1.11 -12.31 -14.24
CA ARG A 192 0.05 -11.91 -13.44
C ARG A 192 -0.05 -10.41 -13.11
N ILE A 193 -0.18 -10.09 -11.84
CA ILE A 193 -0.38 -8.71 -11.37
C ILE A 193 0.85 -8.20 -10.64
N LEU A 194 1.24 -6.96 -10.95
CA LEU A 194 2.27 -6.21 -10.26
C LEU A 194 1.62 -5.11 -9.41
N SER A 195 1.86 -5.13 -8.11
CA SER A 195 1.50 -4.05 -7.20
C SER A 195 2.73 -3.19 -6.90
N LEU A 196 2.68 -1.92 -7.27
CA LEU A 196 3.74 -0.93 -7.06
C LEU A 196 3.40 -0.04 -5.87
N CYS A 197 4.36 0.15 -4.97
CA CYS A 197 4.17 0.84 -3.69
C CYS A 197 3.04 0.20 -2.87
N CYS A 198 3.11 -1.12 -2.70
CA CYS A 198 2.04 -1.90 -2.07
C CYS A 198 1.74 -1.49 -0.63
N GLY A 199 2.68 -0.81 0.05
CA GLY A 199 2.51 -0.40 1.43
C GLY A 199 2.18 -1.58 2.33
N GLN A 200 1.12 -1.46 3.11
CA GLN A 200 0.65 -2.52 4.01
C GLN A 200 -0.40 -3.47 3.36
N GLY A 201 -0.49 -3.50 2.04
CA GLY A 201 -1.20 -4.56 1.33
C GLY A 201 -2.72 -4.40 1.20
N VAL A 202 -3.25 -3.19 1.09
CA VAL A 202 -4.71 -2.98 0.93
C VAL A 202 -5.25 -3.57 -0.36
N PHE A 203 -4.57 -3.30 -1.48
CA PHE A 203 -4.92 -3.86 -2.78
C PHE A 203 -4.78 -5.39 -2.78
N GLU A 204 -3.69 -5.88 -2.21
CA GLU A 204 -3.40 -7.30 -2.07
C GLU A 204 -4.47 -8.03 -1.25
N ASN A 205 -5.00 -7.36 -0.22
CA ASN A 205 -6.13 -7.87 0.55
C ASN A 205 -7.40 -8.01 -0.31
N LEU A 206 -7.68 -7.02 -1.13
CA LEU A 206 -8.80 -7.07 -2.07
C LEU A 206 -8.63 -8.17 -3.12
N LEU A 207 -7.42 -8.35 -3.66
CA LEU A 207 -7.10 -9.45 -4.57
C LEU A 207 -7.30 -10.83 -3.91
N ASN A 208 -6.87 -10.97 -2.65
CA ASN A 208 -7.08 -12.21 -1.91
C ASN A 208 -8.57 -12.49 -1.64
N ALA A 209 -9.34 -11.45 -1.29
CA ALA A 209 -10.78 -11.57 -1.09
C ALA A 209 -11.51 -11.86 -2.41
N ASP A 210 -11.03 -11.34 -3.53
CA ASP A 210 -11.55 -11.69 -4.87
C ASP A 210 -11.26 -13.15 -5.25
N GLY A 211 -10.07 -13.65 -4.90
CA GLY A 211 -9.66 -15.04 -5.08
C GLY A 211 -9.31 -15.46 -6.51
N ARG A 212 -9.49 -14.61 -7.51
CA ARG A 212 -9.13 -14.91 -8.92
C ARG A 212 -7.63 -14.88 -9.15
N ASN A 213 -6.91 -13.97 -8.49
CA ASN A 213 -5.49 -13.79 -8.70
C ASN A 213 -4.67 -14.96 -8.15
N LYS A 214 -3.76 -15.49 -8.96
CA LYS A 214 -2.86 -16.60 -8.61
C LYS A 214 -1.38 -16.22 -8.72
N SER A 215 -1.06 -15.05 -9.25
CA SER A 215 0.32 -14.61 -9.49
C SER A 215 0.47 -13.13 -9.18
N LEU A 216 0.94 -12.83 -7.98
CA LEU A 216 1.10 -11.48 -7.46
C LEU A 216 2.57 -11.17 -7.19
N VAL A 217 3.03 -10.04 -7.71
CA VAL A 217 4.34 -9.47 -7.38
C VAL A 217 4.13 -8.12 -6.69
N CYS A 218 4.71 -7.95 -5.51
CA CYS A 218 4.62 -6.74 -4.70
C CYS A 218 5.97 -6.03 -4.69
N VAL A 219 5.97 -4.75 -5.05
CA VAL A 219 7.14 -3.87 -4.99
C VAL A 219 6.85 -2.71 -4.04
N ASP A 220 7.74 -2.49 -3.08
CA ASP A 220 7.68 -1.33 -2.18
C ASP A 220 9.09 -0.89 -1.80
N GLY A 221 9.28 0.39 -1.56
CA GLY A 221 10.55 0.91 -1.06
C GLY A 221 10.84 0.49 0.38
N GLN A 222 9.90 -0.09 1.11
CA GLN A 222 10.01 -0.36 2.54
C GLN A 222 9.96 -1.85 2.86
N PHE A 223 11.08 -2.39 3.33
CA PHE A 223 11.20 -3.80 3.69
C PHE A 223 10.17 -4.27 4.73
N LEU A 224 9.90 -3.44 5.74
CA LEU A 224 8.95 -3.78 6.80
C LEU A 224 7.51 -3.91 6.28
N ASN A 225 7.10 -3.01 5.38
CA ASN A 225 5.80 -3.10 4.71
C ASN A 225 5.65 -4.42 3.93
N LEU A 226 6.69 -4.81 3.21
CA LEU A 226 6.69 -6.08 2.46
C LEU A 226 6.59 -7.29 3.39
N LEU A 227 7.27 -7.27 4.54
CA LEU A 227 7.15 -8.34 5.54
C LEU A 227 5.74 -8.40 6.14
N ILE A 228 5.12 -7.25 6.43
CA ILE A 228 3.74 -7.18 6.92
C ILE A 228 2.79 -7.74 5.88
N THR A 229 2.87 -7.25 4.64
CA THR A 229 2.00 -7.68 3.55
C THR A 229 2.13 -9.18 3.31
N ARG A 230 3.33 -9.71 3.31
CA ARG A 230 3.60 -11.14 3.14
C ARG A 230 3.04 -11.98 4.27
N ASN A 231 3.22 -11.58 5.52
CA ASN A 231 2.84 -12.42 6.65
C ASN A 231 1.34 -12.39 6.95
N TYR A 232 0.68 -11.25 6.73
CA TYR A 232 -0.71 -11.07 7.14
C TYR A 232 -1.70 -10.94 5.98
N ILE A 233 -1.24 -10.49 4.80
CA ILE A 233 -2.15 -10.09 3.73
C ILE A 233 -2.10 -11.07 2.56
N ALA A 234 -0.93 -11.24 1.93
CA ALA A 234 -0.76 -12.01 0.70
C ALA A 234 0.44 -12.98 0.78
N PRO A 235 0.36 -14.05 1.58
CA PRO A 235 1.51 -14.95 1.83
C PRO A 235 2.04 -15.65 0.58
N HIS A 236 1.28 -15.69 -0.50
CA HIS A 236 1.65 -16.37 -1.75
C HIS A 236 2.26 -15.41 -2.79
N GLY A 237 2.40 -14.12 -2.46
CA GLY A 237 3.04 -13.15 -3.35
C GLY A 237 4.56 -13.28 -3.41
N SER A 238 5.16 -12.71 -4.45
CA SER A 238 6.60 -12.45 -4.54
C SER A 238 6.89 -11.00 -4.15
N TYR A 239 7.99 -10.76 -3.43
CA TYR A 239 8.24 -9.49 -2.74
C TYR A 239 9.59 -8.90 -3.11
N ILE A 240 9.61 -7.65 -3.56
CA ILE A 240 10.83 -6.94 -3.99
C ILE A 240 10.88 -5.56 -3.30
N CYS A 241 11.91 -5.35 -2.51
CA CYS A 241 12.21 -4.04 -1.93
C CYS A 241 12.99 -3.22 -2.96
N HIS A 242 12.30 -2.29 -3.64
CA HIS A 242 12.85 -1.49 -4.71
C HIS A 242 12.28 -0.08 -4.71
N ASP A 243 13.12 0.89 -5.03
CA ASP A 243 12.72 2.27 -5.22
C ASP A 243 12.21 2.46 -6.65
N VAL A 244 10.92 2.65 -6.79
CA VAL A 244 10.21 2.79 -8.07
C VAL A 244 10.58 4.05 -8.87
N GLN A 245 11.46 4.91 -8.36
CA GLN A 245 12.06 6.00 -9.12
C GLN A 245 13.10 5.51 -10.13
N PHE A 246 13.63 4.31 -9.93
CA PHE A 246 14.53 3.63 -10.84
C PHE A 246 13.75 2.67 -11.76
N PRO A 247 14.36 2.25 -12.89
CA PRO A 247 13.73 1.27 -13.77
C PRO A 247 13.29 0.02 -13.02
N LEU A 248 12.13 -0.50 -13.37
CA LEU A 248 11.64 -1.75 -12.79
C LEU A 248 12.44 -2.95 -13.33
N PRO A 249 12.73 -3.95 -12.50
CA PRO A 249 13.58 -5.09 -12.88
C PRO A 249 12.84 -6.14 -13.75
N PHE A 250 11.92 -5.72 -14.60
CA PHE A 250 11.08 -6.61 -15.40
C PHE A 250 11.16 -6.29 -16.88
N ASN A 251 10.98 -7.31 -17.71
CA ASN A 251 10.87 -7.16 -19.15
C ASN A 251 9.61 -6.40 -19.56
N ASP A 252 9.61 -5.88 -20.78
CA ASP A 252 8.43 -5.25 -21.37
C ASP A 252 7.28 -6.26 -21.44
N GLY A 253 6.08 -5.81 -21.07
CA GLY A 253 4.90 -6.64 -21.14
C GLY A 253 4.86 -7.84 -20.19
N ALA A 254 5.62 -7.83 -19.11
CA ALA A 254 5.73 -8.96 -18.18
C ALA A 254 4.46 -9.22 -17.34
N PHE A 255 3.53 -8.26 -17.29
CA PHE A 255 2.35 -8.31 -16.42
C PHE A 255 1.05 -8.06 -17.18
N ASP A 256 0.00 -8.78 -16.79
CA ASP A 256 -1.37 -8.57 -17.29
C ASP A 256 -2.05 -7.38 -16.62
N GLY A 257 -1.65 -7.05 -15.41
CA GLY A 257 -2.12 -5.89 -14.67
C GLY A 257 -1.02 -5.26 -13.83
N VAL A 258 -0.98 -3.92 -13.81
CA VAL A 258 -0.10 -3.13 -12.94
C VAL A 258 -0.95 -2.16 -12.14
N PHE A 259 -0.75 -2.15 -10.83
CA PHE A 259 -1.51 -1.33 -9.90
C PHE A 259 -0.61 -0.46 -9.03
N SER A 260 -1.06 0.77 -8.77
CA SER A 260 -0.47 1.64 -7.73
C SER A 260 -1.55 2.53 -7.12
N SER A 261 -1.61 2.61 -5.79
CA SER A 261 -2.55 3.47 -5.08
C SER A 261 -1.83 4.54 -4.28
N THR A 262 -2.30 5.77 -4.40
CA THR A 262 -1.88 6.95 -3.61
C THR A 262 -0.40 7.31 -3.66
N CYS A 263 0.40 6.59 -4.42
CA CYS A 263 1.86 6.72 -4.45
C CYS A 263 2.35 7.74 -5.47
N LEU A 264 1.78 7.76 -6.68
CA LEU A 264 2.26 8.60 -7.79
C LEU A 264 2.51 10.07 -7.41
N PRO A 265 1.62 10.74 -6.65
CA PRO A 265 1.85 12.14 -6.26
C PRO A 265 3.04 12.34 -5.32
N GLU A 266 3.54 11.28 -4.69
CA GLU A 266 4.64 11.31 -3.73
C GLU A 266 5.98 10.90 -4.35
N ILE A 267 5.96 10.40 -5.59
CA ILE A 267 7.17 9.98 -6.32
C ILE A 267 7.79 11.18 -7.04
N PRO A 268 9.07 11.51 -6.77
CA PRO A 268 9.77 12.59 -7.46
C PRO A 268 9.88 12.35 -8.97
N ALA A 269 10.25 11.15 -9.37
CA ALA A 269 10.42 10.76 -10.78
C ALA A 269 9.12 10.21 -11.40
N GLN A 270 8.01 10.96 -11.29
CA GLN A 270 6.67 10.51 -11.71
C GLN A 270 6.61 9.99 -13.14
N ARG A 271 7.33 10.66 -14.08
CA ARG A 271 7.34 10.25 -15.49
C ARG A 271 8.03 8.91 -15.69
N THR A 272 9.15 8.69 -15.03
CA THR A 272 9.85 7.39 -15.06
C THR A 272 8.95 6.30 -14.47
N PHE A 273 8.35 6.56 -13.32
CA PHE A 273 7.46 5.63 -12.64
C PHE A 273 6.25 5.24 -13.51
N ALA A 274 5.55 6.22 -14.10
CA ALA A 274 4.40 5.95 -14.95
C ALA A 274 4.79 5.19 -16.23
N ARG A 275 5.88 5.60 -16.89
CA ARG A 275 6.38 4.92 -18.10
C ARG A 275 6.82 3.48 -17.80
N GLU A 276 7.50 3.25 -16.70
CA GLU A 276 7.90 1.90 -16.28
C GLU A 276 6.69 1.01 -15.98
N ALA A 277 5.69 1.54 -15.25
CA ALA A 277 4.45 0.82 -15.00
C ALA A 277 3.75 0.41 -16.32
N ILE A 278 3.71 1.33 -17.30
CA ILE A 278 3.12 1.07 -18.62
C ILE A 278 3.99 0.11 -19.43
N ARG A 279 5.32 0.24 -19.41
CA ARG A 279 6.26 -0.62 -20.14
C ARG A 279 6.13 -2.08 -19.73
N VAL A 280 6.06 -2.33 -18.44
CA VAL A 280 5.97 -3.71 -17.92
C VAL A 280 4.57 -4.31 -18.04
N THR A 281 3.55 -3.53 -18.40
CA THR A 281 2.20 -4.03 -18.69
C THR A 281 2.14 -4.53 -20.14
N ASN A 282 1.62 -5.74 -20.36
CA ASN A 282 1.48 -6.30 -21.71
C ASN A 282 0.43 -5.54 -22.55
N GLU A 283 0.42 -5.75 -23.87
CA GLU A 283 -0.44 -5.01 -24.80
C GLU A 283 -1.94 -5.17 -24.52
N SER A 284 -2.37 -6.30 -24.01
CA SER A 284 -3.76 -6.58 -23.64
C SER A 284 -4.05 -6.27 -22.17
N GLY A 285 -3.04 -5.86 -21.42
CA GLY A 285 -3.12 -5.62 -19.99
C GLY A 285 -3.66 -4.24 -19.61
N TRP A 286 -3.69 -3.98 -18.33
CA TRP A 286 -4.13 -2.72 -17.75
C TRP A 286 -3.13 -2.17 -16.75
N THR A 287 -2.96 -0.84 -16.73
CA THR A 287 -2.23 -0.11 -15.71
C THR A 287 -3.21 0.79 -14.97
N PHE A 288 -3.31 0.65 -13.66
CA PHE A 288 -4.29 1.35 -12.84
C PHE A 288 -3.59 2.16 -11.73
N PHE A 289 -3.73 3.48 -11.82
CA PHE A 289 -3.30 4.41 -10.77
C PHE A 289 -4.52 4.89 -10.00
N ASP A 290 -4.69 4.38 -8.78
CA ASP A 290 -5.75 4.82 -7.89
C ASP A 290 -5.31 6.06 -7.10
N SER A 291 -6.28 6.95 -6.90
CA SER A 291 -6.14 8.06 -5.97
C SER A 291 -5.02 9.04 -6.31
N VAL A 292 -5.01 9.47 -7.53
CA VAL A 292 -4.21 10.60 -8.01
C VAL A 292 -4.93 11.90 -7.65
N TRP A 293 -4.24 12.86 -7.08
CA TRP A 293 -4.82 14.15 -6.67
C TRP A 293 -3.98 15.34 -7.13
N GLY A 294 -4.65 16.45 -7.46
CA GLY A 294 -4.00 17.72 -7.74
C GLY A 294 -3.53 18.43 -6.47
N THR A 295 -2.59 19.34 -6.61
CA THR A 295 -1.93 20.02 -5.48
C THR A 295 -2.41 21.43 -5.23
N ALA A 296 -3.08 22.05 -6.22
CA ALA A 296 -3.45 23.45 -6.17
C ALA A 296 -4.21 23.86 -4.89
N ASN A 297 -5.09 22.98 -4.42
CA ASN A 297 -5.88 23.23 -3.22
C ASN A 297 -5.19 22.84 -1.92
N LYS A 298 -4.26 21.88 -1.97
CA LYS A 298 -3.47 21.49 -0.79
C LYS A 298 -2.40 22.51 -0.44
N VAL A 299 -1.78 23.14 -1.43
CA VAL A 299 -0.78 24.22 -1.20
C VAL A 299 -1.38 25.39 -0.42
N LYS A 300 -2.65 25.72 -0.66
CA LYS A 300 -3.35 26.80 0.09
C LYS A 300 -3.62 26.45 1.57
N ARG A 301 -3.67 25.15 1.91
CA ARG A 301 -4.04 24.67 3.27
C ARG A 301 -2.85 24.19 4.09
N ILE A 302 -1.72 23.92 3.47
CA ILE A 302 -0.53 23.33 4.10
C ILE A 302 0.62 24.33 3.98
N ASN A 303 1.44 24.45 5.05
CA ASN A 303 2.66 25.24 5.00
C ASN A 303 3.49 24.84 3.78
N PRO A 304 3.82 25.76 2.85
CA PRO A 304 4.53 25.46 1.60
C PRO A 304 5.82 24.69 1.81
N VAL A 305 6.59 24.99 2.87
CA VAL A 305 7.84 24.30 3.19
C VAL A 305 7.62 22.83 3.51
N ARG A 306 6.53 22.49 4.17
CA ARG A 306 6.15 21.10 4.47
C ARG A 306 5.68 20.39 3.21
N TYR A 307 4.95 21.09 2.37
CA TYR A 307 4.41 20.56 1.13
C TYR A 307 5.52 20.17 0.13
N TYR A 308 6.42 21.09 -0.20
CA TYR A 308 7.54 20.85 -1.11
C TYR A 308 8.49 19.72 -0.67
N ARG A 309 8.40 19.31 0.57
CA ARG A 309 9.27 18.28 1.13
C ARG A 309 8.66 16.89 1.13
N PHE A 310 7.35 16.78 1.15
CA PHE A 310 6.62 15.51 1.23
C PHE A 310 5.84 15.15 -0.03
N CYS A 311 5.44 16.14 -0.80
CA CYS A 311 4.73 15.97 -2.05
C CYS A 311 5.50 16.74 -3.12
N GLN A 312 6.40 16.09 -3.81
CA GLN A 312 7.10 16.67 -4.96
C GLN A 312 6.20 16.69 -6.20
N ASN A 313 4.93 16.87 -5.98
CA ASN A 313 3.93 16.86 -7.00
C ASN A 313 4.05 18.08 -7.90
N PHE A 314 4.36 17.86 -9.17
CA PHE A 314 4.58 18.90 -10.17
C PHE A 314 3.29 19.29 -10.89
N PHE A 315 2.19 18.59 -10.65
CA PHE A 315 0.93 18.82 -11.33
C PHE A 315 -0.10 19.45 -10.38
N PRO A 316 -0.34 20.78 -10.52
CA PRO A 316 -1.30 21.47 -9.67
C PRO A 316 -2.74 21.05 -9.92
N ASN A 317 -3.08 20.68 -11.16
CA ASN A 317 -4.43 20.36 -11.57
C ASN A 317 -4.55 18.91 -12.04
N ILE A 318 -5.75 18.36 -11.97
CA ILE A 318 -6.04 17.01 -12.48
C ILE A 318 -5.89 16.94 -14.01
N SER A 319 -6.26 18.00 -14.72
CA SER A 319 -6.05 18.09 -16.17
C SER A 319 -4.60 17.89 -16.58
N ASP A 320 -3.66 18.40 -15.77
CA ASP A 320 -2.23 18.24 -16.01
C ASP A 320 -1.80 16.77 -15.86
N TYR A 321 -2.44 16.02 -14.95
CA TYR A 321 -2.23 14.58 -14.84
C TYR A 321 -2.77 13.80 -16.03
N VAL A 322 -3.93 14.17 -16.56
CA VAL A 322 -4.49 13.53 -17.76
C VAL A 322 -3.52 13.69 -18.92
N ALA A 323 -3.11 14.92 -19.21
CA ALA A 323 -2.12 15.22 -20.27
C ALA A 323 -0.77 14.51 -20.02
N PHE A 324 -0.35 14.43 -18.76
CA PHE A 324 0.85 13.69 -18.35
C PHE A 324 0.73 12.20 -18.70
N PHE A 325 -0.37 11.54 -18.32
CA PHE A 325 -0.57 10.13 -18.64
C PHE A 325 -0.65 9.89 -20.13
N GLU A 326 -1.38 10.74 -20.88
CA GLU A 326 -1.45 10.67 -22.33
C GLU A 326 -0.06 10.78 -22.98
N SER A 327 0.83 11.61 -22.40
CA SER A 327 2.23 11.71 -22.86
C SER A 327 3.12 10.50 -22.53
N CYS A 328 2.64 9.60 -21.67
CA CYS A 328 3.33 8.37 -21.29
C CYS A 328 2.83 7.13 -22.04
N VAL A 329 1.66 7.22 -22.66
CA VAL A 329 0.99 6.07 -23.30
C VAL A 329 1.62 5.74 -24.65
N THR A 330 1.74 4.45 -24.93
CA THR A 330 2.15 3.95 -26.26
C THR A 330 0.95 3.88 -27.22
N PRO A 331 1.16 3.93 -28.53
CA PRO A 331 0.07 3.78 -29.51
C PRO A 331 -0.79 2.55 -29.25
N GLY A 332 -2.10 2.69 -29.37
CA GLY A 332 -3.07 1.60 -29.19
C GLY A 332 -3.62 1.48 -27.76
N ARG A 333 -3.16 2.29 -26.81
CA ARG A 333 -3.74 2.39 -25.47
C ARG A 333 -4.43 3.72 -25.26
N GLU A 334 -5.43 3.73 -24.40
CA GLU A 334 -6.16 4.94 -23.99
C GLU A 334 -6.05 5.15 -22.47
N VAL A 335 -6.15 6.41 -22.09
CA VAL A 335 -6.26 6.87 -20.72
C VAL A 335 -7.73 7.10 -20.40
N ALA A 336 -8.28 6.36 -19.48
CA ALA A 336 -9.59 6.63 -18.90
C ALA A 336 -9.45 7.07 -17.46
N ILE A 337 -10.32 7.95 -17.04
CA ILE A 337 -10.40 8.43 -15.69
C ILE A 337 -11.76 8.10 -15.08
N ASP A 338 -11.75 7.89 -13.79
CA ASP A 338 -12.93 7.78 -12.96
C ASP A 338 -12.80 8.73 -11.77
N VAL A 339 -13.83 9.55 -11.58
CA VAL A 339 -13.91 10.47 -10.44
C VAL A 339 -14.81 9.84 -9.40
N PRO A 340 -14.27 9.42 -8.26
CA PRO A 340 -15.07 8.89 -7.18
C PRO A 340 -16.08 9.92 -6.69
N ALA A 341 -17.34 9.76 -7.06
CA ALA A 341 -18.42 10.53 -6.48
C ALA A 341 -18.86 9.89 -5.15
N PRO A 342 -19.13 10.66 -4.10
CA PRO A 342 -19.62 10.14 -2.83
C PRO A 342 -21.09 9.67 -2.87
N SER A 343 -21.61 9.26 -4.04
CA SER A 343 -23.02 8.87 -4.23
C SER A 343 -23.19 7.37 -4.39
N GLU A 344 -24.35 6.86 -4.00
CA GLU A 344 -24.72 5.43 -4.12
C GLU A 344 -24.58 4.88 -5.55
N GLN A 345 -24.78 5.71 -6.58
CA GLN A 345 -24.64 5.32 -7.99
C GLN A 345 -23.22 4.94 -8.37
N TYR A 346 -22.22 5.39 -7.63
CA TYR A 346 -20.83 5.08 -7.87
C TYR A 346 -20.50 3.61 -7.57
N TYR A 347 -21.08 3.03 -6.53
CA TYR A 347 -20.78 1.66 -6.10
C TYR A 347 -21.28 0.58 -7.06
N ASP A 348 -22.20 0.90 -7.96
CA ASP A 348 -22.75 -0.08 -8.88
C ASP A 348 -22.10 -0.09 -10.26
N GLN A 349 -21.54 1.05 -10.71
CA GLN A 349 -20.89 1.14 -12.03
C GLN A 349 -19.80 2.21 -12.05
N PRO A 350 -18.49 1.85 -12.02
CA PRO A 350 -17.43 2.80 -12.27
C PRO A 350 -17.61 3.41 -13.67
N ARG A 351 -17.52 4.72 -13.74
CA ARG A 351 -17.69 5.46 -15.00
C ARG A 351 -16.34 5.77 -15.61
N TRP A 352 -15.74 4.74 -16.19
CA TRP A 352 -14.54 4.97 -16.97
C TRP A 352 -14.87 5.75 -18.24
N VAL A 353 -14.32 6.94 -18.38
CA VAL A 353 -14.44 7.78 -19.58
C VAL A 353 -13.05 8.22 -20.03
N SER A 354 -12.86 8.43 -21.33
CA SER A 354 -11.63 8.99 -21.86
C SER A 354 -11.34 10.35 -21.20
N GLY A 355 -10.06 10.64 -20.96
CA GLY A 355 -9.62 11.69 -20.06
C GLY A 355 -10.29 13.04 -20.24
N GLU A 356 -10.36 13.55 -21.48
CA GLU A 356 -10.92 14.87 -21.77
C GLU A 356 -12.42 15.00 -21.50
N ALA A 357 -13.20 13.94 -21.70
CA ALA A 357 -14.66 13.97 -21.52
C ALA A 357 -15.10 14.30 -20.08
N ARG A 358 -14.23 14.08 -19.08
CA ARG A 358 -14.52 14.34 -17.66
C ARG A 358 -13.93 15.63 -17.11
N LEU A 359 -13.07 16.32 -17.84
CA LEU A 359 -12.42 17.54 -17.36
C LEU A 359 -13.42 18.61 -16.87
N PRO A 360 -14.58 18.84 -17.53
CA PRO A 360 -15.56 19.79 -17.05
C PRO A 360 -16.20 19.41 -15.70
N GLU A 361 -16.35 18.11 -15.42
CA GLU A 361 -16.88 17.63 -14.13
C GLU A 361 -15.84 17.77 -13.02
N ILE A 362 -14.58 17.44 -13.31
CA ILE A 362 -13.45 17.52 -12.37
C ILE A 362 -13.18 18.97 -11.96
N ALA A 363 -13.30 19.92 -12.89
CA ALA A 363 -13.05 21.35 -12.63
C ALA A 363 -14.04 21.97 -11.61
N LYS A 364 -15.16 21.32 -11.36
CA LYS A 364 -16.16 21.76 -10.38
C LYS A 364 -15.82 21.33 -8.94
N ASP A 365 -14.95 20.35 -8.76
CA ASP A 365 -14.55 19.86 -7.45
C ASP A 365 -13.30 20.61 -6.95
N ASN A 366 -13.35 21.07 -5.69
CA ASN A 366 -12.25 21.81 -5.08
C ASN A 366 -11.06 20.95 -4.62
N ASP A 367 -11.22 19.63 -4.53
CA ASP A 367 -10.14 18.70 -4.14
C ASP A 367 -10.37 17.30 -4.75
N PRO A 368 -10.47 17.22 -6.09
CA PRO A 368 -10.79 15.97 -6.74
C PRO A 368 -9.65 14.96 -6.59
N GLN A 369 -10.02 13.72 -6.32
CA GLN A 369 -9.17 12.57 -6.49
C GLN A 369 -9.69 11.79 -7.68
N ILE A 370 -8.79 11.33 -8.52
CA ILE A 370 -9.17 10.50 -9.66
C ILE A 370 -8.50 9.13 -9.57
N SER A 371 -9.14 8.16 -10.14
CA SER A 371 -8.53 6.89 -10.54
C SER A 371 -8.28 6.93 -12.04
N THR A 372 -7.11 6.47 -12.46
CA THR A 372 -6.71 6.48 -13.87
C THR A 372 -6.45 5.06 -14.32
N LEU A 373 -7.11 4.66 -15.40
CA LEU A 373 -6.93 3.36 -16.04
C LEU A 373 -6.34 3.56 -17.43
N ILE A 374 -5.24 2.88 -17.70
CA ILE A 374 -4.57 2.86 -18.99
C ILE A 374 -4.67 1.45 -19.56
N THR A 375 -5.38 1.28 -20.66
CA THR A 375 -5.58 -0.03 -21.28
C THR A 375 -5.93 0.12 -22.76
N ASN A 376 -6.01 -1.00 -23.47
CA ASN A 376 -6.52 -1.00 -24.84
C ASN A 376 -8.04 -0.69 -24.84
N PRO A 377 -8.55 0.22 -25.70
CA PRO A 377 -9.97 0.60 -25.75
C PRO A 377 -10.94 -0.56 -25.92
N LYS A 378 -10.49 -1.64 -26.55
CA LYS A 378 -11.30 -2.86 -26.72
C LYS A 378 -11.66 -3.51 -25.40
N HIS A 379 -10.82 -3.34 -24.36
CA HIS A 379 -11.06 -3.89 -23.04
C HIS A 379 -12.04 -3.07 -22.21
N PHE A 380 -12.18 -1.77 -22.44
CA PHE A 380 -13.23 -0.95 -21.79
C PHE A 380 -14.64 -1.48 -22.04
N LYS A 381 -14.88 -2.05 -23.23
CA LYS A 381 -16.19 -2.63 -23.59
C LYS A 381 -16.46 -3.99 -22.94
N GLY A 382 -15.42 -4.63 -22.40
CA GLY A 382 -15.51 -5.95 -21.74
C GLY A 382 -15.80 -5.89 -20.24
N PHE A 383 -15.74 -4.72 -19.61
CA PHE A 383 -16.00 -4.55 -18.16
C PHE A 383 -17.49 -4.55 -17.81
N THR A 384 -18.23 -5.57 -18.24
CA THR A 384 -19.70 -5.54 -18.25
C THR A 384 -20.36 -6.14 -17.01
N LYS A 385 -19.68 -6.93 -16.20
CA LYS A 385 -20.25 -7.50 -14.96
C LYS A 385 -19.24 -7.43 -13.81
N PRO A 386 -19.54 -6.66 -12.74
CA PRO A 386 -18.68 -6.63 -11.58
C PRO A 386 -18.68 -8.00 -10.89
N SER A 387 -17.48 -8.54 -10.67
CA SER A 387 -17.31 -9.67 -9.76
C SER A 387 -17.15 -9.12 -8.35
N ARG A 388 -17.94 -9.62 -7.41
CA ARG A 388 -17.89 -9.21 -5.99
C ARG A 388 -17.82 -10.45 -5.08
N PRO A 389 -16.85 -11.35 -5.27
CA PRO A 389 -16.75 -12.57 -4.47
C PRO A 389 -16.47 -12.29 -2.99
N TRP A 390 -15.90 -11.10 -2.69
CA TRP A 390 -15.68 -10.63 -1.34
C TRP A 390 -16.96 -10.21 -0.60
N LEU A 391 -18.10 -10.08 -1.30
CA LEU A 391 -19.39 -9.76 -0.68
C LEU A 391 -20.00 -11.02 -0.04
N SER A 392 -19.34 -11.52 0.97
CA SER A 392 -19.77 -12.67 1.76
C SER A 392 -19.38 -12.50 3.22
N ALA A 393 -20.07 -13.20 4.11
CA ALA A 393 -19.76 -13.17 5.54
C ALA A 393 -18.36 -13.74 5.87
N ASP A 394 -17.75 -14.48 4.94
CA ASP A 394 -16.41 -15.06 5.12
C ASP A 394 -15.29 -14.03 4.90
N HIS A 395 -15.57 -12.95 4.15
CA HIS A 395 -14.62 -11.89 3.84
C HIS A 395 -14.91 -10.57 4.56
N LEU A 396 -16.18 -10.35 4.94
CA LEU A 396 -16.61 -9.15 5.63
C LEU A 396 -16.52 -9.34 7.15
N ALA A 397 -16.05 -8.31 7.81
CA ALA A 397 -16.02 -8.22 9.27
C ALA A 397 -16.55 -6.86 9.72
N VAL A 398 -16.92 -6.76 10.98
CA VAL A 398 -17.27 -5.48 11.59
C VAL A 398 -16.11 -4.49 11.42
N SER A 399 -16.43 -3.28 10.97
CA SER A 399 -15.43 -2.22 10.84
C SER A 399 -14.79 -1.93 12.21
N PRO A 400 -13.46 -1.94 12.32
CA PRO A 400 -12.75 -1.68 13.60
C PRO A 400 -12.93 -0.27 14.17
N VAL A 401 -13.59 0.61 13.44
CA VAL A 401 -14.05 1.91 13.96
C VAL A 401 -15.04 1.73 15.12
N PHE A 402 -15.62 0.53 15.25
CA PHE A 402 -16.58 0.21 16.29
C PHE A 402 -16.00 -0.78 17.30
N ASP A 403 -16.30 -0.55 18.58
CA ASP A 403 -16.36 -1.61 19.57
C ASP A 403 -17.60 -2.44 19.30
N ASN A 404 -17.50 -3.73 19.48
CA ASN A 404 -18.60 -4.65 19.23
C ASN A 404 -18.87 -5.56 20.43
N ALA A 405 -20.12 -5.85 20.66
CA ALA A 405 -20.60 -6.78 21.67
C ALA A 405 -21.69 -7.69 21.09
N ARG A 406 -21.56 -9.01 21.26
CA ARG A 406 -22.62 -9.93 20.87
C ARG A 406 -23.78 -9.84 21.84
N GLU A 407 -24.99 -9.69 21.31
CA GLU A 407 -26.24 -9.60 22.07
C GLU A 407 -27.29 -10.52 21.45
N ALA A 408 -28.42 -10.68 22.14
CA ALA A 408 -29.57 -11.39 21.58
C ALA A 408 -30.05 -10.67 20.32
N GLY A 409 -30.01 -11.36 19.17
CA GLY A 409 -30.42 -10.83 17.87
C GLY A 409 -29.33 -10.20 17.03
N GLY A 410 -28.06 -10.13 17.50
CA GLY A 410 -27.04 -9.62 16.63
C GLY A 410 -25.74 -9.15 17.30
N ILE A 411 -25.10 -8.17 16.68
CA ILE A 411 -23.89 -7.54 17.19
C ILE A 411 -24.17 -6.06 17.40
N ARG A 412 -24.07 -5.59 18.64
CA ARG A 412 -24.13 -4.17 18.95
C ARG A 412 -22.79 -3.52 18.62
N LEU A 413 -22.83 -2.52 17.78
CA LEU A 413 -21.69 -1.69 17.40
C LEU A 413 -21.77 -0.37 18.14
N THR A 414 -20.67 0.05 18.77
CA THR A 414 -20.53 1.36 19.39
C THR A 414 -19.28 2.02 18.89
N ARG A 415 -19.40 3.23 18.31
CA ARG A 415 -18.24 3.96 17.79
C ARG A 415 -17.20 4.16 18.88
N ARG A 416 -15.95 3.79 18.61
CA ARG A 416 -14.85 3.92 19.59
C ARG A 416 -14.59 5.37 19.94
N ALA A 417 -14.63 5.70 21.23
CA ALA A 417 -14.43 7.06 21.72
C ALA A 417 -13.00 7.58 21.49
N HIS A 418 -12.03 6.69 21.48
CA HIS A 418 -10.59 7.00 21.33
C HIS A 418 -10.03 6.69 19.95
N PHE A 419 -10.90 6.43 18.99
CA PHE A 419 -10.48 6.23 17.62
C PHE A 419 -9.98 7.55 17.02
N ASP A 420 -9.04 7.46 16.08
CA ASP A 420 -8.52 8.65 15.40
C ASP A 420 -9.66 9.53 14.87
N LYS A 421 -9.70 10.75 15.41
CA LYS A 421 -10.72 11.73 15.09
C LYS A 421 -10.82 11.98 13.58
N TYR A 422 -9.69 11.94 12.86
CA TYR A 422 -9.66 12.16 11.41
C TYR A 422 -10.40 11.07 10.66
N THR A 423 -10.14 9.80 10.99
CA THR A 423 -10.81 8.65 10.35
C THR A 423 -12.31 8.64 10.63
N VAL A 424 -12.71 8.96 11.86
CA VAL A 424 -14.13 9.04 12.25
C VAL A 424 -14.85 10.20 11.55
N GLU A 425 -14.24 11.38 11.51
CA GLU A 425 -14.80 12.55 10.83
C GLU A 425 -14.89 12.33 9.31
N PHE A 426 -13.89 11.66 8.74
CA PHE A 426 -13.90 11.32 7.33
C PHE A 426 -14.99 10.27 7.01
N ALA A 427 -15.08 9.21 7.80
CA ALA A 427 -16.15 8.22 7.66
C ALA A 427 -17.54 8.83 7.80
N ALA A 428 -17.73 9.73 8.77
CA ALA A 428 -19.00 10.43 8.97
C ALA A 428 -19.38 11.37 7.82
N LYS A 429 -18.42 11.88 7.06
CA LYS A 429 -18.67 12.69 5.86
C LYS A 429 -19.06 11.87 4.65
N VAL A 430 -18.49 10.68 4.53
CA VAL A 430 -18.61 9.85 3.33
C VAL A 430 -19.78 8.86 3.45
N PHE A 431 -20.02 8.33 4.65
CA PHE A 431 -21.13 7.41 4.87
C PHE A 431 -22.35 8.15 5.41
N PRO A 432 -23.42 8.32 4.63
CA PRO A 432 -24.63 8.98 5.08
C PRO A 432 -25.19 8.27 6.33
N GLY A 433 -25.46 9.07 7.38
CA GLY A 433 -26.05 8.51 8.60
C GLY A 433 -25.13 7.61 9.43
N PHE A 434 -23.80 7.74 9.28
CA PHE A 434 -22.82 6.97 10.03
C PHE A 434 -23.10 6.97 11.54
N PRO A 435 -23.51 5.82 12.15
CA PRO A 435 -24.14 5.82 13.46
C PRO A 435 -23.13 5.94 14.59
N LYS A 436 -23.57 6.46 15.74
CA LYS A 436 -22.81 6.33 16.99
C LYS A 436 -22.96 4.93 17.60
N THR A 437 -24.16 4.37 17.50
CA THR A 437 -24.49 3.01 17.97
C THR A 437 -25.50 2.40 17.04
N VAL A 438 -25.35 1.11 16.71
CA VAL A 438 -26.28 0.35 15.88
C VAL A 438 -26.25 -1.13 16.26
N LEU A 439 -27.37 -1.83 16.13
CA LEU A 439 -27.45 -3.27 16.25
C LEU A 439 -27.45 -3.89 14.84
N LEU A 440 -26.44 -4.68 14.52
CA LEU A 440 -26.38 -5.47 13.29
C LEU A 440 -27.13 -6.78 13.49
N ASP A 441 -28.15 -6.99 12.68
CA ASP A 441 -28.92 -8.24 12.64
C ASP A 441 -28.12 -9.33 11.92
N THR A 442 -27.37 -10.13 12.65
CA THR A 442 -26.53 -11.20 12.06
C THR A 442 -27.32 -12.38 11.50
N THR A 443 -28.62 -12.47 11.73
CA THR A 443 -29.46 -13.49 11.08
C THR A 443 -29.51 -13.31 9.56
N LYS A 444 -29.23 -12.09 9.09
CA LYS A 444 -29.17 -11.71 7.68
C LYS A 444 -27.77 -11.84 7.06
N ALA A 445 -26.79 -12.40 7.76
CA ALA A 445 -25.39 -12.47 7.29
C ALA A 445 -25.20 -13.36 6.02
N SER A 446 -26.20 -14.13 5.61
CA SER A 446 -26.24 -14.86 4.33
C SER A 446 -26.88 -14.08 3.18
N ASP A 447 -27.51 -12.94 3.45
CA ASP A 447 -28.14 -12.09 2.44
C ASP A 447 -27.13 -11.11 1.83
N ALA A 448 -26.83 -11.29 0.54
CA ALA A 448 -25.86 -10.44 -0.18
C ALA A 448 -26.32 -8.97 -0.28
N ALA A 449 -27.62 -8.72 -0.39
CA ALA A 449 -28.16 -7.36 -0.46
C ALA A 449 -28.01 -6.65 0.90
N TRP A 450 -28.27 -7.36 1.98
CA TRP A 450 -28.03 -6.84 3.32
C TRP A 450 -26.54 -6.60 3.59
N LEU A 451 -25.66 -7.54 3.23
CA LEU A 451 -24.21 -7.38 3.36
C LEU A 451 -23.72 -6.15 2.59
N LYS A 452 -24.20 -5.96 1.35
CA LYS A 452 -23.90 -4.77 0.56
C LYS A 452 -24.33 -3.49 1.28
N GLN A 453 -25.55 -3.47 1.78
CA GLN A 453 -26.09 -2.31 2.52
C GLN A 453 -25.21 -1.96 3.72
N GLN A 454 -24.81 -2.96 4.53
CA GLN A 454 -23.97 -2.71 5.70
C GLN A 454 -22.54 -2.28 5.32
N PHE A 455 -22.00 -2.83 4.24
CA PHE A 455 -20.69 -2.43 3.69
C PHE A 455 -20.75 -0.99 3.16
N ASP A 456 -21.77 -0.63 2.39
CA ASP A 456 -21.97 0.73 1.87
C ASP A 456 -22.23 1.76 2.98
N ALA A 457 -22.76 1.34 4.11
CA ALA A 457 -22.94 2.16 5.31
C ALA A 457 -21.64 2.29 6.16
N GLY A 458 -20.55 1.64 5.77
CA GLY A 458 -19.28 1.66 6.49
C GLY A 458 -19.27 0.86 7.81
N LEU A 459 -20.28 0.01 8.02
CA LEU A 459 -20.38 -0.83 9.21
C LEU A 459 -19.55 -2.12 9.09
N LEU A 460 -19.35 -2.57 7.85
CA LEU A 460 -18.51 -3.73 7.51
C LEU A 460 -17.31 -3.30 6.68
N ALA A 461 -16.24 -4.08 6.78
CA ALA A 461 -15.00 -3.88 6.04
C ALA A 461 -14.45 -5.22 5.52
N ILE A 462 -13.67 -5.17 4.44
CA ILE A 462 -12.92 -6.32 3.93
C ILE A 462 -11.61 -6.41 4.70
N LEU A 463 -11.52 -7.34 5.65
CA LEU A 463 -10.34 -7.54 6.48
C LEU A 463 -9.52 -8.74 6.03
N PRO A 464 -8.18 -8.69 6.20
CA PRO A 464 -7.33 -9.87 6.01
C PRO A 464 -7.80 -11.05 6.87
N LYS A 465 -7.70 -12.26 6.34
CA LYS A 465 -8.11 -13.49 7.08
C LYS A 465 -7.37 -13.66 8.40
N GLN A 466 -6.13 -13.19 8.48
CA GLN A 466 -5.29 -13.24 9.68
C GLN A 466 -5.50 -12.06 10.63
N PHE A 467 -6.47 -11.22 10.36
CA PHE A 467 -6.89 -10.15 11.27
C PHE A 467 -7.78 -10.75 12.37
N ASP A 468 -7.19 -11.65 13.14
CA ASP A 468 -7.92 -12.49 14.11
C ASP A 468 -8.26 -11.71 15.37
N ASP A 469 -9.27 -10.89 15.29
CA ASP A 469 -10.17 -10.75 16.41
C ASP A 469 -11.45 -11.50 16.05
N ALA A 470 -11.64 -12.69 16.63
CA ALA A 470 -12.83 -13.52 16.41
C ALA A 470 -14.14 -12.77 16.72
N THR A 471 -14.04 -11.68 17.51
CA THR A 471 -15.17 -10.81 17.85
C THR A 471 -15.61 -9.95 16.67
N GLN A 472 -14.78 -9.74 15.64
CA GLN A 472 -15.12 -8.90 14.49
C GLN A 472 -15.74 -9.67 13.32
N ARG A 473 -15.72 -11.01 13.34
CA ARG A 473 -16.37 -11.83 12.31
C ARG A 473 -17.88 -11.85 12.52
N LEU A 474 -18.62 -11.85 11.41
CA LEU A 474 -20.09 -11.89 11.45
C LEU A 474 -20.65 -13.24 11.90
N ARG A 475 -19.87 -14.32 11.74
CA ARG A 475 -20.22 -15.69 12.12
C ARG A 475 -19.39 -16.18 13.30
#